data_8029398af972798a9bd0d88aff796eb9
#
_entry.id   8029398af972798a9bd0d88aff796eb9
#
_cell.length_a   1.000
_cell.length_b   1.000
_cell.length_c   1.000
_cell.angle_alpha   90.00
_cell.angle_beta   90.00
_cell.angle_gamma   90.00
#
_symmetry.space_group_name_H-M   'P 1'
#
loop_
_entity.id
_entity.type
_entity.pdbx_description
1 polymer ?
#
loop_
_entity_poly.entity_id
_entity_poly.type
_entity_poly.pdbx_seq_one_letter_code
_entity_poly.pdbx_strand_id
1 'polypeptide(L)'
;MFILTDVTAGSKVFLPDELDVKQRGIVAISAYTATGDLQGLKQALKEGLTAGLSINEVKEELMHLSAYCGFPRSLNGINTFNDVLSERKSQGISDPEGPKPSKVADSGKYQTGKKVLESLTGRPESGAKTGYAAFVPAIDTLLKEHLFNDLFTRGVLDYKQRELTTVSALIALGGVESQLAGHIRICLNVGFTARQLEQAISLIEIKIGKKQADTGRQVLKNVLTSGN
;
A
#
# COMPACT_ATOMS: atom_id res chain seq x y z
N MET A 1 39.45 -37.64 -11.99
CA MET A 1 39.11 -36.37 -12.63
C MET A 1 37.60 -36.15 -12.35
N PHE A 2 37.31 -35.49 -11.22
CA PHE A 2 35.93 -35.23 -10.80
C PHE A 2 35.53 -33.83 -11.31
N ILE A 3 34.49 -33.78 -12.13
CA ILE A 3 33.94 -32.55 -12.64
C ILE A 3 32.94 -32.07 -11.56
N LEU A 4 33.28 -30.96 -10.92
CA LEU A 4 32.36 -30.20 -10.07
C LEU A 4 31.33 -29.49 -11.00
N THR A 5 30.09 -29.92 -10.95
CA THR A 5 28.99 -29.19 -11.58
C THR A 5 28.60 -28.00 -10.71
N ASP A 6 28.86 -26.82 -11.21
CA ASP A 6 28.38 -25.55 -10.68
C ASP A 6 26.83 -25.58 -10.56
N VAL A 7 26.35 -25.48 -9.33
CA VAL A 7 24.92 -25.22 -9.07
C VAL A 7 24.69 -23.72 -9.24
N THR A 8 24.35 -23.31 -10.44
CA THR A 8 23.88 -21.95 -10.71
C THR A 8 22.63 -21.67 -9.89
N ALA A 9 22.74 -20.70 -8.98
CA ALA A 9 21.61 -20.13 -8.26
C ALA A 9 20.57 -19.63 -9.29
N GLY A 10 19.49 -20.38 -9.42
CA GLY A 10 18.39 -20.03 -10.34
C GLY A 10 17.79 -18.70 -9.94
N SER A 11 18.02 -17.66 -10.73
CA SER A 11 17.25 -16.43 -10.67
C SER A 11 15.77 -16.78 -10.83
N LYS A 12 14.96 -16.56 -9.78
CA LYS A 12 13.51 -16.71 -9.87
C LYS A 12 13.01 -15.75 -10.95
N VAL A 13 12.62 -16.28 -12.10
CA VAL A 13 11.92 -15.54 -13.14
C VAL A 13 10.57 -15.17 -12.55
N PHE A 14 10.38 -13.91 -12.21
CA PHE A 14 9.07 -13.40 -11.82
C PHE A 14 8.18 -13.41 -13.06
N LEU A 15 7.07 -14.12 -12.98
CA LEU A 15 6.04 -14.05 -14.02
C LEU A 15 5.42 -12.65 -13.96
N PRO A 16 5.10 -12.03 -15.10
CA PRO A 16 4.54 -10.67 -15.16
C PRO A 16 3.25 -10.49 -14.35
N ASP A 17 2.61 -11.58 -13.97
CA ASP A 17 1.32 -11.64 -13.27
C ASP A 17 1.47 -12.03 -11.78
N GLU A 18 2.65 -11.82 -11.20
CA GLU A 18 2.90 -12.08 -9.78
C GLU A 18 3.39 -10.83 -9.04
N LEU A 19 3.09 -10.76 -7.73
CA LEU A 19 3.68 -9.75 -6.85
C LEU A 19 5.18 -10.03 -6.68
N ASP A 20 5.99 -9.01 -6.93
CA ASP A 20 7.42 -9.08 -6.62
C ASP A 20 7.70 -9.09 -5.11
N VAL A 21 8.97 -9.28 -4.74
CA VAL A 21 9.35 -9.41 -3.32
C VAL A 21 9.13 -8.12 -2.53
N LYS A 22 9.29 -6.94 -3.15
CA LYS A 22 9.02 -5.64 -2.51
C LYS A 22 7.52 -5.44 -2.30
N GLN A 23 6.70 -5.75 -3.31
CA GLN A 23 5.25 -5.67 -3.23
C GLN A 23 4.69 -6.58 -2.13
N ARG A 24 5.25 -7.78 -1.95
CA ARG A 24 4.89 -8.66 -0.82
C ARG A 24 5.27 -8.04 0.52
N GLY A 25 6.41 -7.33 0.60
CA GLY A 25 6.81 -6.55 1.77
C GLY A 25 5.79 -5.46 2.11
N ILE A 26 5.36 -4.68 1.10
CA ILE A 26 4.32 -3.65 1.24
C ILE A 26 3.02 -4.26 1.78
N VAL A 27 2.55 -5.38 1.23
CA VAL A 27 1.34 -6.05 1.74
C VAL A 27 1.45 -6.39 3.22
N ALA A 28 2.56 -6.98 3.65
CA ALA A 28 2.74 -7.40 5.04
C ALA A 28 2.85 -6.21 6.00
N ILE A 29 3.66 -5.19 5.67
CA ILE A 29 3.82 -3.97 6.47
C ILE A 29 2.48 -3.25 6.63
N SER A 30 1.75 -3.07 5.53
CA SER A 30 0.44 -2.41 5.54
C SER A 30 -0.58 -3.16 6.38
N ALA A 31 -0.67 -4.49 6.24
CA ALA A 31 -1.63 -5.31 6.96
C ALA A 31 -1.37 -5.31 8.48
N TYR A 32 -0.13 -5.49 8.91
CA TYR A 32 0.22 -5.44 10.34
C TYR A 32 0.07 -4.05 10.94
N THR A 33 0.40 -2.99 10.19
CA THR A 33 0.14 -1.61 10.64
C THR A 33 -1.36 -1.38 10.85
N ALA A 34 -2.19 -1.83 9.92
CA ALA A 34 -3.64 -1.66 9.98
C ALA A 34 -4.30 -2.43 11.14
N THR A 35 -3.78 -3.59 11.52
CA THR A 35 -4.27 -4.34 12.68
C THR A 35 -3.67 -3.85 14.01
N GLY A 36 -2.53 -3.15 13.98
CA GLY A 36 -1.80 -2.73 15.17
C GLY A 36 -0.96 -3.86 15.81
N ASP A 37 -0.70 -4.93 15.09
CA ASP A 37 0.21 -6.00 15.52
C ASP A 37 1.67 -5.54 15.32
N LEU A 38 2.24 -4.93 16.36
CA LEU A 38 3.60 -4.38 16.30
C LEU A 38 4.69 -5.46 16.24
N GLN A 39 4.42 -6.67 16.75
CA GLN A 39 5.38 -7.77 16.66
C GLN A 39 5.45 -8.30 15.23
N GLY A 40 4.32 -8.55 14.60
CA GLY A 40 4.24 -8.93 13.19
C GLY A 40 4.81 -7.84 12.29
N LEU A 41 4.52 -6.56 12.60
CA LEU A 41 5.05 -5.41 11.87
C LEU A 41 6.59 -5.34 11.95
N LYS A 42 7.17 -5.54 13.13
CA LYS A 42 8.64 -5.54 13.31
C LYS A 42 9.31 -6.56 12.40
N GLN A 43 8.75 -7.75 12.30
CA GLN A 43 9.26 -8.80 11.42
C GLN A 43 9.07 -8.44 9.94
N ALA A 44 7.89 -7.95 9.56
CA ALA A 44 7.60 -7.54 8.18
C ALA A 44 8.51 -6.38 7.69
N LEU A 45 8.83 -5.44 8.57
CA LEU A 45 9.78 -4.35 8.28
C LEU A 45 11.20 -4.88 7.99
N LYS A 46 11.69 -5.83 8.78
CA LYS A 46 12.99 -6.48 8.54
C LYS A 46 13.01 -7.26 7.22
N GLU A 47 11.95 -8.00 6.95
CA GLU A 47 11.78 -8.77 5.70
C GLU A 47 11.68 -7.83 4.49
N GLY A 48 10.92 -6.74 4.59
CA GLY A 48 10.75 -5.73 3.54
C GLY A 48 12.07 -5.03 3.17
N LEU A 49 12.84 -4.59 4.17
CA LEU A 49 14.19 -4.03 3.95
C LEU A 49 15.12 -5.05 3.28
N THR A 50 15.09 -6.30 3.73
CA THR A 50 15.89 -7.38 3.14
C THR A 50 15.44 -7.70 1.71
N ALA A 51 14.16 -7.55 1.39
CA ALA A 51 13.61 -7.67 0.05
C ALA A 51 13.94 -6.47 -0.86
N GLY A 52 14.61 -5.44 -0.31
CA GLY A 52 15.10 -4.27 -1.05
C GLY A 52 14.18 -3.05 -1.00
N LEU A 53 13.19 -3.00 -0.10
CA LEU A 53 12.53 -1.74 0.21
C LEU A 53 13.56 -0.78 0.82
N SER A 54 13.54 0.47 0.40
CA SER A 54 14.37 1.52 0.97
C SER A 54 13.73 2.14 2.20
N ILE A 55 14.54 2.80 3.01
CA ILE A 55 14.09 3.52 4.21
C ILE A 55 12.96 4.50 3.86
N ASN A 56 13.12 5.26 2.78
CA ASN A 56 12.11 6.26 2.39
C ASN A 56 10.84 5.64 1.82
N GLU A 57 10.90 4.48 1.12
CA GLU A 57 9.70 3.75 0.70
C GLU A 57 8.86 3.33 1.92
N VAL A 58 9.50 2.77 2.95
CA VAL A 58 8.79 2.37 4.18
C VAL A 58 8.25 3.58 4.96
N LYS A 59 9.01 4.68 5.07
CA LYS A 59 8.52 5.92 5.69
C LYS A 59 7.27 6.44 4.99
N GLU A 60 7.27 6.44 3.66
CA GLU A 60 6.13 6.90 2.86
C GLU A 60 4.92 5.96 2.97
N GLU A 61 5.15 4.65 3.06
CA GLU A 61 4.10 3.66 3.29
C GLU A 61 3.42 3.89 4.65
N LEU A 62 4.20 3.96 5.74
CA LEU A 62 3.66 4.16 7.08
C LEU A 62 2.93 5.50 7.22
N MET A 63 3.46 6.56 6.59
CA MET A 63 2.80 7.86 6.56
C MET A 63 1.48 7.81 5.75
N HIS A 64 1.46 7.14 4.60
CA HIS A 64 0.26 6.95 3.79
C HIS A 64 -0.85 6.24 4.58
N LEU A 65 -0.50 5.28 5.40
CA LEU A 65 -1.42 4.53 6.24
C LEU A 65 -2.12 5.39 7.30
N SER A 66 -1.61 6.60 7.63
CA SER A 66 -2.30 7.52 8.54
C SER A 66 -3.70 7.90 8.06
N ALA A 67 -3.90 7.97 6.74
CA ALA A 67 -5.19 8.29 6.14
C ALA A 67 -6.21 7.11 6.17
N TYR A 68 -5.73 5.87 6.30
CA TYR A 68 -6.58 4.67 6.21
C TYR A 68 -6.81 3.96 7.55
N CYS A 69 -5.80 3.90 8.39
CA CYS A 69 -5.92 3.27 9.71
C CYS A 69 -5.67 4.24 10.89
N GLY A 70 -5.59 5.53 10.60
CA GLY A 70 -5.48 6.63 11.55
C GLY A 70 -4.05 6.88 12.06
N PHE A 71 -3.80 8.12 12.51
CA PHE A 71 -2.52 8.53 13.05
C PHE A 71 -1.97 7.61 14.15
N PRO A 72 -2.78 7.12 15.13
CA PRO A 72 -2.21 6.29 16.20
C PRO A 72 -1.48 5.05 15.69
N ARG A 73 -2.05 4.31 14.74
CA ARG A 73 -1.42 3.12 14.17
C ARG A 73 -0.22 3.47 13.29
N SER A 74 -0.33 4.52 12.48
CA SER A 74 0.79 5.03 11.68
C SER A 74 1.97 5.46 12.56
N LEU A 75 1.75 6.22 13.63
CA LEU A 75 2.80 6.65 14.56
C LEU A 75 3.46 5.47 15.28
N ASN A 76 2.67 4.47 15.71
CA ASN A 76 3.22 3.25 16.29
C ASN A 76 4.09 2.50 15.27
N GLY A 77 3.65 2.42 14.02
CA GLY A 77 4.42 1.83 12.93
C GLY A 77 5.74 2.56 12.66
N ILE A 78 5.71 3.89 12.63
CA ILE A 78 6.90 4.74 12.45
C ILE A 78 7.90 4.52 13.60
N ASN A 79 7.43 4.47 14.85
CA ASN A 79 8.29 4.21 16.01
C ASN A 79 8.91 2.81 15.92
N THR A 80 8.11 1.78 15.60
CA THR A 80 8.59 0.41 15.39
C THR A 80 9.65 0.36 14.27
N PHE A 81 9.45 1.11 13.21
CA PHE A 81 10.42 1.18 12.11
C PHE A 81 11.74 1.83 12.53
N ASN A 82 11.69 2.91 13.31
CA ASN A 82 12.89 3.55 13.88
C ASN A 82 13.70 2.57 14.75
N ASP A 83 13.01 1.77 15.56
CA ASP A 83 13.65 0.73 16.38
C ASP A 83 14.30 -0.36 15.52
N VAL A 84 13.62 -0.81 14.46
CA VAL A 84 14.16 -1.78 13.49
C VAL A 84 15.43 -1.26 12.82
N LEU A 85 15.45 0.00 12.37
CA LEU A 85 16.63 0.60 11.74
C LEU A 85 17.79 0.70 12.73
N SER A 86 17.52 1.07 13.98
CA SER A 86 18.53 1.13 15.05
C SER A 86 19.13 -0.25 15.35
N GLU A 87 18.28 -1.28 15.43
CA GLU A 87 18.71 -2.66 15.64
C GLU A 87 19.56 -3.17 14.47
N ARG A 88 19.13 -2.97 13.22
CA ARG A 88 19.88 -3.39 12.03
C ARG A 88 21.23 -2.67 11.92
N LYS A 89 21.26 -1.39 12.22
CA LYS A 89 22.50 -0.60 12.27
C LYS A 89 23.49 -1.13 13.31
N SER A 90 23.01 -1.51 14.51
CA SER A 90 23.86 -2.10 15.56
C SER A 90 24.44 -3.46 15.16
N GLN A 91 23.80 -4.15 14.23
CA GLN A 91 24.27 -5.41 13.62
C GLN A 91 25.20 -5.19 12.42
N GLY A 92 25.56 -3.93 12.12
CA GLY A 92 26.42 -3.58 10.97
C GLY A 92 25.71 -3.58 9.63
N ILE A 93 24.36 -3.65 9.61
CA ILE A 93 23.58 -3.63 8.38
C ILE A 93 23.32 -2.17 7.99
N SER A 94 23.59 -1.84 6.71
CA SER A 94 23.31 -0.53 6.13
C SER A 94 22.18 -0.66 5.11
N ASP A 95 21.01 -0.16 5.46
CA ASP A 95 19.86 -0.16 4.58
C ASP A 95 19.89 1.07 3.63
N PRO A 96 19.51 0.93 2.36
CA PRO A 96 19.51 2.05 1.41
C PRO A 96 18.47 3.10 1.79
N GLU A 97 18.88 4.37 1.78
CA GLU A 97 17.98 5.51 2.05
C GLU A 97 16.83 5.59 1.02
N GLY A 98 17.15 5.35 -0.26
CA GLY A 98 16.20 5.46 -1.37
C GLY A 98 15.92 6.90 -1.82
N PRO A 99 14.97 7.11 -2.76
CA PRO A 99 14.64 8.42 -3.28
C PRO A 99 14.04 9.32 -2.19
N LYS A 100 14.35 10.61 -2.27
CA LYS A 100 13.77 11.61 -1.36
C LYS A 100 12.39 12.04 -1.84
N PRO A 101 11.45 12.35 -0.93
CA PRO A 101 10.14 12.81 -1.32
C PRO A 101 10.21 14.18 -2.01
N SER A 102 9.37 14.37 -3.01
CA SER A 102 9.18 15.65 -3.67
C SER A 102 8.53 16.66 -2.71
N LYS A 103 8.86 17.93 -2.88
CA LYS A 103 8.17 19.01 -2.16
C LYS A 103 6.73 19.11 -2.70
N VAL A 104 5.77 19.04 -1.81
CA VAL A 104 4.36 19.24 -2.14
C VAL A 104 4.08 20.73 -2.24
N ALA A 105 3.31 21.15 -3.25
CA ALA A 105 2.94 22.55 -3.43
C ALA A 105 1.98 23.02 -2.32
N ASP A 106 2.19 24.25 -1.84
CA ASP A 106 1.36 24.82 -0.77
C ASP A 106 0.04 25.44 -1.27
N SER A 107 -0.09 25.64 -2.59
CA SER A 107 -1.27 26.24 -3.23
C SER A 107 -1.89 25.29 -4.26
N GLY A 108 -3.20 25.46 -4.52
CA GLY A 108 -3.91 24.67 -5.52
C GLY A 108 -4.11 23.21 -5.13
N LYS A 109 -3.99 22.85 -3.85
CA LYS A 109 -4.03 21.49 -3.34
C LYS A 109 -5.29 20.73 -3.75
N TYR A 110 -6.45 21.36 -3.63
CA TYR A 110 -7.73 20.77 -4.01
C TYR A 110 -7.74 20.35 -5.49
N GLN A 111 -7.32 21.24 -6.39
CA GLN A 111 -7.31 20.97 -7.83
C GLN A 111 -6.27 19.90 -8.20
N THR A 112 -5.11 19.93 -7.55
CA THR A 112 -4.08 18.91 -7.74
C THR A 112 -4.59 17.55 -7.28
N GLY A 113 -5.14 17.46 -6.07
CA GLY A 113 -5.69 16.20 -5.54
C GLY A 113 -6.89 15.69 -6.35
N LYS A 114 -7.74 16.60 -6.86
CA LYS A 114 -8.80 16.23 -7.81
C LYS A 114 -8.25 15.56 -9.06
N LYS A 115 -7.22 16.13 -9.70
CA LYS A 115 -6.57 15.55 -10.88
C LYS A 115 -5.93 14.20 -10.59
N VAL A 116 -5.30 14.05 -9.41
CA VAL A 116 -4.75 12.76 -8.97
C VAL A 116 -5.86 11.72 -8.84
N LEU A 117 -6.98 12.05 -8.18
CA LEU A 117 -8.13 11.14 -8.06
C LEU A 117 -8.71 10.77 -9.43
N GLU A 118 -8.87 11.73 -10.34
CA GLU A 118 -9.32 11.48 -11.71
C GLU A 118 -8.38 10.53 -12.47
N SER A 119 -7.07 10.70 -12.30
CA SER A 119 -6.06 9.80 -12.89
C SER A 119 -6.14 8.39 -12.31
N LEU A 120 -6.31 8.27 -10.99
CA LEU A 120 -6.43 6.98 -10.30
C LEU A 120 -7.70 6.22 -10.70
N THR A 121 -8.82 6.93 -10.77
CA THR A 121 -10.12 6.33 -11.11
C THR A 121 -10.33 6.14 -12.61
N GLY A 122 -9.54 6.80 -13.46
CA GLY A 122 -9.74 6.85 -14.90
C GLY A 122 -11.01 7.60 -15.32
N ARG A 123 -11.60 8.40 -14.42
CA ARG A 123 -12.87 9.09 -14.66
C ARG A 123 -12.77 10.55 -14.24
N PRO A 124 -13.20 11.52 -15.07
CA PRO A 124 -13.29 12.91 -14.66
C PRO A 124 -14.37 13.08 -13.60
N GLU A 125 -14.08 13.88 -12.58
CA GLU A 125 -15.04 14.27 -11.58
C GLU A 125 -15.85 15.49 -12.09
N SER A 126 -17.03 15.23 -12.60
CA SER A 126 -17.92 16.24 -13.19
C SER A 126 -19.30 16.21 -12.54
N GLY A 127 -19.99 17.35 -12.57
CA GLY A 127 -21.34 17.49 -12.03
C GLY A 127 -21.39 17.85 -10.54
N ALA A 128 -22.61 17.80 -9.99
CA ALA A 128 -22.85 18.10 -8.59
C ALA A 128 -22.31 16.99 -7.68
N LYS A 129 -21.78 17.37 -6.51
CA LYS A 129 -21.38 16.39 -5.50
C LYS A 129 -22.57 15.57 -5.03
N THR A 130 -22.34 14.29 -4.75
CA THR A 130 -23.36 13.35 -4.27
C THR A 130 -22.86 12.60 -3.03
N GLY A 131 -23.74 11.84 -2.37
CA GLY A 131 -23.39 11.01 -1.22
C GLY A 131 -22.71 11.80 -0.09
N TYR A 132 -21.65 11.24 0.47
CA TYR A 132 -20.92 11.86 1.60
C TYR A 132 -20.36 13.25 1.24
N ALA A 133 -19.92 13.45 0.00
CA ALA A 133 -19.33 14.71 -0.43
C ALA A 133 -20.35 15.86 -0.53
N ALA A 134 -21.61 15.54 -0.79
CA ALA A 134 -22.71 16.51 -0.71
C ALA A 134 -23.16 16.75 0.73
N PHE A 135 -23.22 15.68 1.55
CA PHE A 135 -23.71 15.73 2.92
C PHE A 135 -22.71 16.40 3.88
N VAL A 136 -21.40 16.11 3.73
CA VAL A 136 -20.31 16.72 4.52
C VAL A 136 -19.24 17.23 3.56
N PRO A 137 -19.41 18.43 2.94
CA PRO A 137 -18.48 18.92 1.92
C PRO A 137 -17.02 19.06 2.38
N ALA A 138 -16.80 19.29 3.69
CA ALA A 138 -15.47 19.39 4.26
C ALA A 138 -14.63 18.11 4.10
N ILE A 139 -15.27 16.93 4.13
CA ILE A 139 -14.55 15.66 3.96
C ILE A 139 -14.01 15.50 2.53
N ASP A 140 -14.72 16.00 1.53
CA ASP A 140 -14.25 16.01 0.14
C ASP A 140 -13.01 16.90 -0.03
N THR A 141 -12.98 18.04 0.66
CA THR A 141 -11.79 18.91 0.69
C THR A 141 -10.59 18.20 1.33
N LEU A 142 -10.79 17.58 2.51
CA LEU A 142 -9.74 16.82 3.20
C LEU A 142 -9.21 15.66 2.34
N LEU A 143 -10.09 14.92 1.67
CA LEU A 143 -9.68 13.84 0.78
C LEU A 143 -8.80 14.36 -0.37
N LYS A 144 -9.21 15.47 -1.03
CA LYS A 144 -8.46 16.01 -2.15
C LYS A 144 -7.16 16.68 -1.71
N GLU A 145 -7.21 17.53 -0.68
CA GLU A 145 -6.03 18.29 -0.26
C GLU A 145 -5.03 17.45 0.52
N HIS A 146 -5.49 16.69 1.52
CA HIS A 146 -4.59 15.91 2.35
C HIS A 146 -4.23 14.56 1.74
N LEU A 147 -5.21 13.74 1.34
CA LEU A 147 -4.90 12.41 0.83
C LEU A 147 -4.32 12.48 -0.59
N PHE A 148 -5.10 12.94 -1.56
CA PHE A 148 -4.70 12.87 -2.97
C PHE A 148 -3.64 13.92 -3.38
N ASN A 149 -3.52 15.05 -2.67
CA ASN A 149 -2.41 15.98 -2.89
C ASN A 149 -1.24 15.68 -1.95
N ASP A 150 -1.38 15.88 -0.63
CA ASP A 150 -0.23 15.89 0.27
C ASP A 150 0.46 14.53 0.39
N LEU A 151 -0.26 13.40 0.25
CA LEU A 151 0.32 12.07 0.30
C LEU A 151 0.66 11.51 -1.08
N PHE A 152 -0.27 11.57 -2.05
CA PHE A 152 -0.07 10.91 -3.34
C PHE A 152 0.95 11.60 -4.26
N THR A 153 1.25 12.89 -4.09
CA THR A 153 2.18 13.63 -4.98
C THR A 153 3.64 13.59 -4.55
N ARG A 154 3.97 12.89 -3.48
CA ARG A 154 5.32 12.88 -2.89
C ARG A 154 6.37 12.08 -3.69
N GLY A 155 5.97 11.22 -4.62
CA GLY A 155 6.84 10.66 -5.65
C GLY A 155 7.81 9.55 -5.23
N VAL A 156 7.90 9.16 -3.96
CA VAL A 156 8.74 8.03 -3.49
C VAL A 156 8.06 6.71 -3.81
N LEU A 157 6.77 6.59 -3.47
CA LEU A 157 5.91 5.49 -3.90
C LEU A 157 5.12 5.95 -5.13
N ASP A 158 5.07 5.12 -6.14
CA ASP A 158 4.17 5.33 -7.28
C ASP A 158 2.70 5.03 -6.91
N TYR A 159 1.76 5.33 -7.81
CA TYR A 159 0.34 5.10 -7.56
C TYR A 159 0.01 3.61 -7.35
N LYS A 160 0.71 2.73 -8.04
CA LYS A 160 0.54 1.29 -7.90
C LYS A 160 0.92 0.81 -6.49
N GLN A 161 2.08 1.26 -5.99
CA GLN A 161 2.54 0.94 -4.62
C GLN A 161 1.60 1.53 -3.56
N ARG A 162 1.14 2.79 -3.73
CA ARG A 162 0.19 3.42 -2.79
C ARG A 162 -1.14 2.69 -2.74
N GLU A 163 -1.67 2.27 -3.88
CA GLU A 163 -2.93 1.52 -3.91
C GLU A 163 -2.77 0.10 -3.35
N LEU A 164 -1.63 -0.56 -3.56
CA LEU A 164 -1.33 -1.84 -2.89
C LEU A 164 -1.28 -1.69 -1.37
N THR A 165 -0.64 -0.63 -0.86
CA THR A 165 -0.66 -0.25 0.56
C THR A 165 -2.09 -0.08 1.06
N THR A 166 -2.90 0.67 0.32
CA THR A 166 -4.29 0.97 0.68
C THR A 166 -5.16 -0.29 0.74
N VAL A 167 -5.19 -1.10 -0.32
CA VAL A 167 -6.04 -2.31 -0.34
C VAL A 167 -5.61 -3.31 0.70
N SER A 168 -4.30 -3.44 0.95
CA SER A 168 -3.77 -4.34 1.98
C SER A 168 -4.21 -3.91 3.39
N ALA A 169 -4.16 -2.62 3.69
CA ALA A 169 -4.64 -2.08 4.96
C ALA A 169 -6.15 -2.24 5.12
N LEU A 170 -6.94 -1.92 4.08
CA LEU A 170 -8.41 -2.02 4.13
C LEU A 170 -8.89 -3.46 4.30
N ILE A 171 -8.25 -4.44 3.64
CA ILE A 171 -8.55 -5.87 3.83
C ILE A 171 -8.28 -6.28 5.27
N ALA A 172 -7.09 -5.91 5.80
CA ALA A 172 -6.70 -6.28 7.15
C ALA A 172 -7.56 -5.60 8.24
N LEU A 173 -8.00 -4.36 8.00
CA LEU A 173 -8.84 -3.58 8.90
C LEU A 173 -10.25 -4.16 9.01
N GLY A 174 -10.87 -4.49 7.87
CA GLY A 174 -12.27 -4.94 7.80
C GLY A 174 -13.29 -3.86 8.15
N GLY A 175 -14.57 -4.09 7.81
CA GLY A 175 -15.67 -3.15 8.08
C GLY A 175 -15.67 -1.91 7.17
N VAL A 176 -14.92 -1.93 6.08
CA VAL A 176 -14.74 -0.84 5.11
C VAL A 176 -14.86 -1.34 3.66
N GLU A 177 -15.76 -2.29 3.43
CA GLU A 177 -15.88 -3.04 2.16
C GLU A 177 -16.21 -2.13 0.97
N SER A 178 -16.97 -1.06 1.19
CA SER A 178 -17.29 -0.10 0.12
C SER A 178 -16.06 0.69 -0.34
N GLN A 179 -15.20 1.11 0.59
CA GLN A 179 -13.94 1.77 0.28
C GLN A 179 -12.98 0.77 -0.38
N LEU A 180 -12.89 -0.45 0.15
CA LEU A 180 -12.09 -1.52 -0.44
C LEU A 180 -12.49 -1.78 -1.90
N ALA A 181 -13.79 -1.85 -2.21
CA ALA A 181 -14.26 -2.03 -3.58
C ALA A 181 -13.83 -0.88 -4.50
N GLY A 182 -13.85 0.36 -4.00
CA GLY A 182 -13.35 1.53 -4.72
C GLY A 182 -11.85 1.40 -5.04
N HIS A 183 -11.04 1.09 -4.05
CA HIS A 183 -9.58 0.97 -4.22
C HIS A 183 -9.16 -0.27 -5.03
N ILE A 184 -9.92 -1.37 -4.98
CA ILE A 184 -9.70 -2.51 -5.91
C ILE A 184 -9.89 -2.08 -7.37
N ARG A 185 -10.93 -1.27 -7.67
CA ARG A 185 -11.10 -0.72 -9.03
C ARG A 185 -9.92 0.17 -9.44
N ILE A 186 -9.45 1.01 -8.52
CA ILE A 186 -8.26 1.83 -8.77
C ILE A 186 -7.03 0.93 -9.00
N CYS A 187 -6.81 -0.11 -8.20
CA CYS A 187 -5.72 -1.08 -8.40
C CYS A 187 -5.75 -1.66 -9.83
N LEU A 188 -6.91 -2.07 -10.32
CA LEU A 188 -7.07 -2.59 -11.68
C LEU A 188 -6.75 -1.49 -12.72
N ASN A 189 -7.21 -0.26 -12.49
CA ASN A 189 -6.95 0.88 -13.39
C ASN A 189 -5.46 1.26 -13.46
N VAL A 190 -4.72 1.19 -12.35
CA VAL A 190 -3.28 1.46 -12.30
C VAL A 190 -2.43 0.25 -12.71
N GLY A 191 -3.05 -0.84 -13.18
CA GLY A 191 -2.37 -1.96 -13.82
C GLY A 191 -2.03 -3.14 -12.91
N PHE A 192 -2.75 -3.34 -11.81
CA PHE A 192 -2.76 -4.64 -11.15
C PHE A 192 -3.68 -5.60 -11.88
N THR A 193 -3.30 -6.88 -11.90
CA THR A 193 -4.17 -7.95 -12.34
C THR A 193 -5.01 -8.50 -11.17
N ALA A 194 -6.13 -9.14 -11.50
CA ALA A 194 -6.93 -9.84 -10.49
C ALA A 194 -6.11 -10.90 -9.75
N ARG A 195 -5.17 -11.56 -10.43
CA ARG A 195 -4.27 -12.56 -9.86
C ARG A 195 -3.31 -11.94 -8.83
N GLN A 196 -2.73 -10.78 -9.12
CA GLN A 196 -1.86 -10.08 -8.17
C GLN A 196 -2.65 -9.65 -6.92
N LEU A 197 -3.89 -9.20 -7.06
CA LEU A 197 -4.76 -8.85 -5.94
C LEU A 197 -5.13 -10.09 -5.11
N GLU A 198 -5.41 -11.23 -5.75
CA GLU A 198 -5.64 -12.49 -5.04
C GLU A 198 -4.39 -12.96 -4.27
N GLN A 199 -3.19 -12.74 -4.80
CA GLN A 199 -1.96 -13.02 -4.09
C GLN A 199 -1.79 -12.12 -2.86
N ALA A 200 -2.12 -10.83 -2.95
CA ALA A 200 -2.13 -9.92 -1.79
C ALA A 200 -3.10 -10.42 -0.71
N ILE A 201 -4.32 -10.81 -1.11
CA ILE A 201 -5.32 -11.38 -0.20
C ILE A 201 -4.81 -12.67 0.46
N SER A 202 -4.16 -13.55 -0.31
CA SER A 202 -3.60 -14.81 0.21
C SER A 202 -2.45 -14.57 1.19
N LEU A 203 -1.62 -13.55 0.98
CA LEU A 203 -0.62 -13.13 1.96
C LEU A 203 -1.27 -12.61 3.25
N ILE A 204 -2.35 -11.85 3.16
CA ILE A 204 -3.10 -11.35 4.31
C ILE A 204 -3.77 -12.51 5.05
N GLU A 205 -4.27 -13.54 4.35
CA GLU A 205 -4.78 -14.75 5.00
C GLU A 205 -3.73 -15.41 5.91
N ILE A 206 -2.51 -15.56 5.40
CA ILE A 206 -1.40 -16.17 6.14
C ILE A 206 -0.96 -15.29 7.32
N LYS A 207 -0.92 -13.97 7.13
CA LYS A 207 -0.35 -13.03 8.10
C LYS A 207 -1.36 -12.56 9.16
N ILE A 208 -2.61 -12.35 8.78
CA ILE A 208 -3.66 -11.74 9.61
C ILE A 208 -4.76 -12.74 9.93
N GLY A 209 -5.29 -13.44 8.92
CA GLY A 209 -6.30 -14.47 9.14
C GLY A 209 -7.32 -14.62 8.02
N LYS A 210 -8.00 -15.76 8.07
CA LYS A 210 -8.94 -16.20 7.04
C LYS A 210 -10.15 -15.28 6.90
N LYS A 211 -10.68 -14.75 8.00
CA LYS A 211 -11.88 -13.89 7.98
C LYS A 211 -11.69 -12.65 7.11
N GLN A 212 -10.59 -11.97 7.28
CA GLN A 212 -10.23 -10.76 6.52
C GLN A 212 -10.02 -11.08 5.04
N ALA A 213 -9.31 -12.18 4.77
CA ALA A 213 -9.05 -12.63 3.41
C ALA A 213 -10.34 -13.04 2.68
N ASP A 214 -11.24 -13.77 3.31
CA ASP A 214 -12.53 -14.16 2.72
C ASP A 214 -13.37 -12.93 2.35
N THR A 215 -13.41 -11.92 3.22
CA THR A 215 -14.06 -10.64 2.91
C THR A 215 -13.40 -9.96 1.72
N GLY A 216 -12.07 -9.89 1.68
CA GLY A 216 -11.31 -9.34 0.56
C GLY A 216 -11.62 -10.03 -0.77
N ARG A 217 -11.64 -11.39 -0.79
CA ARG A 217 -12.00 -12.19 -1.97
C ARG A 217 -13.43 -11.92 -2.44
N GLN A 218 -14.37 -11.82 -1.50
CA GLN A 218 -15.75 -11.52 -1.87
C GLN A 218 -15.87 -10.14 -2.51
N VAL A 219 -15.19 -9.12 -1.98
CA VAL A 219 -15.18 -7.78 -2.56
C VAL A 219 -14.51 -7.79 -3.95
N LEU A 220 -13.36 -8.45 -4.10
CA LEU A 220 -12.68 -8.58 -5.39
C LEU A 220 -13.59 -9.24 -6.43
N LYS A 221 -14.23 -10.37 -6.08
CA LYS A 221 -15.19 -11.06 -6.95
C LYS A 221 -16.33 -10.13 -7.38
N ASN A 222 -16.91 -9.39 -6.44
CA ASN A 222 -18.01 -8.46 -6.74
C ASN A 222 -17.56 -7.36 -7.70
N VAL A 223 -16.36 -6.81 -7.52
CA VAL A 223 -15.80 -5.79 -8.41
C VAL A 223 -15.60 -6.33 -9.84
N LEU A 224 -15.04 -7.54 -9.97
CA LEU A 224 -14.81 -8.16 -11.27
C LEU A 224 -16.10 -8.50 -12.02
N THR A 225 -17.17 -8.87 -11.29
CA THR A 225 -18.47 -9.20 -11.90
C THR A 225 -19.32 -7.95 -12.20
N SER A 226 -19.10 -6.83 -11.51
CA SER A 226 -19.86 -5.57 -11.70
C SER A 226 -19.28 -4.68 -12.80
N GLY A 227 -18.11 -5.00 -13.32
CA GLY A 227 -17.39 -4.24 -14.37
C GLY A 227 -17.68 -4.70 -15.79
N ASN A 228 -18.61 -5.66 -15.98
CA ASN A 228 -19.07 -6.13 -17.27
C ASN A 228 -20.38 -5.48 -17.68
#